data_3f837d146e1f048d680208322ca9b131
#
_entry.id   3f837d146e1f048d680208322ca9b131
#
_cell.length_a   1.000
_cell.length_b   1.000
_cell.length_c   1.000
_cell.angle_alpha   90.00
_cell.angle_beta   90.00
_cell.angle_gamma   90.00
#
_symmetry.space_group_name_H-M   'P 1'
#
loop_
_entity.id
_entity.type
_entity.pdbx_description
1 polymer ?
#
loop_
_entity_poly.entity_id
_entity_poly.type
_entity_poly.pdbx_seq_one_letter_code
_entity_poly.pdbx_strand_id
1 'polypeptide(L)'
;MAVITISRQFGSGGQTLGKKIAEKLNYPFADNEIIQMVAKEANVSSQWVENIEKEAGTNLSRILSKMVSQKWIDRVLADERGYIDEKIYLDYLVLIIAKIADEGDVVILGRGSQYILNDHPDAYHILLIDKKESRVNFMEKHYNLSEKKALQVVNFEDRRRVSLYKKLGKIDYEDPSLYHLVLNMNRIDMDTALKLVCEMVTQK
;
A
#
# COMPACT_ATOMS: atom_id res chain seq x y z
N MET A 1 -6.89 -14.70 -11.20
CA MET A 1 -6.85 -13.72 -10.09
C MET A 1 -5.58 -12.93 -10.21
N ALA A 2 -5.57 -11.65 -9.84
CA ALA A 2 -4.36 -10.85 -9.93
C ALA A 2 -4.20 -9.94 -8.69
N VAL A 3 -3.01 -9.91 -8.12
CA VAL A 3 -2.65 -9.04 -7.01
C VAL A 3 -1.66 -7.98 -7.52
N ILE A 4 -2.08 -6.74 -7.56
CA ILE A 4 -1.26 -5.65 -8.09
C ILE A 4 -0.66 -4.86 -6.93
N THR A 5 0.65 -4.86 -6.78
CA THR A 5 1.33 -4.06 -5.77
C THR A 5 1.95 -2.83 -6.42
N ILE A 6 1.77 -1.65 -5.82
CA ILE A 6 2.31 -0.39 -6.34
C ILE A 6 3.27 0.22 -5.33
N SER A 7 4.56 0.07 -5.59
CA SER A 7 5.62 0.83 -4.93
C SER A 7 5.82 2.17 -5.64
N ARG A 8 6.29 3.18 -4.94
CA ARG A 8 6.39 4.53 -5.54
C ARG A 8 7.33 5.44 -4.76
N GLN A 9 7.95 6.36 -5.46
CA GLN A 9 8.48 7.58 -4.89
C GLN A 9 7.32 8.51 -4.47
N PHE A 10 7.48 9.30 -3.42
CA PHE A 10 6.39 10.18 -2.96
C PHE A 10 6.10 11.29 -3.98
N GLY A 11 4.83 11.47 -4.31
CA GLY A 11 4.41 12.47 -5.31
C GLY A 11 4.45 11.99 -6.77
N SER A 12 4.79 10.71 -7.05
CA SER A 12 4.80 10.16 -8.42
C SER A 12 3.44 9.65 -8.92
N GLY A 13 2.34 9.94 -8.23
CA GLY A 13 0.99 9.60 -8.69
C GLY A 13 0.49 8.21 -8.32
N GLY A 14 1.17 7.49 -7.42
CA GLY A 14 0.82 6.09 -7.09
C GLY A 14 -0.60 5.89 -6.55
N GLN A 15 -1.11 6.80 -5.74
CA GLN A 15 -2.49 6.71 -5.24
C GLN A 15 -3.51 6.90 -6.37
N THR A 16 -3.25 7.86 -7.26
CA THR A 16 -4.12 8.13 -8.42
C THR A 16 -4.13 6.94 -9.36
N LEU A 17 -2.97 6.40 -9.71
CA LEU A 17 -2.87 5.23 -10.59
C LEU A 17 -3.54 4.01 -9.95
N GLY A 18 -3.27 3.75 -8.67
CA GLY A 18 -3.86 2.62 -7.95
C GLY A 18 -5.39 2.64 -7.93
N LYS A 19 -5.98 3.81 -7.67
CA LYS A 19 -7.44 3.99 -7.75
C LYS A 19 -7.98 3.75 -9.15
N LYS A 20 -7.35 4.34 -10.17
CA LYS A 20 -7.75 4.15 -11.58
C LYS A 20 -7.66 2.68 -12.03
N ILE A 21 -6.62 1.95 -11.61
CA ILE A 21 -6.49 0.52 -11.89
C ILE A 21 -7.60 -0.26 -11.19
N ALA A 22 -7.83 0.00 -9.90
CA ALA A 22 -8.86 -0.65 -9.11
C ALA A 22 -10.27 -0.45 -9.72
N GLU A 23 -10.59 0.77 -10.12
CA GLU A 23 -11.84 1.10 -10.83
C GLU A 23 -11.93 0.37 -12.18
N LYS A 24 -10.87 0.40 -13.00
CA LYS A 24 -10.84 -0.21 -14.33
C LYS A 24 -11.00 -1.72 -14.30
N LEU A 25 -10.38 -2.38 -13.32
CA LEU A 25 -10.43 -3.83 -13.16
C LEU A 25 -11.55 -4.31 -12.21
N ASN A 26 -12.28 -3.37 -11.60
CA ASN A 26 -13.26 -3.65 -10.55
C ASN A 26 -12.65 -4.41 -9.36
N TYR A 27 -11.45 -4.02 -8.94
CA TYR A 27 -10.71 -4.59 -7.81
C TYR A 27 -10.83 -3.70 -6.57
N PRO A 28 -10.82 -4.25 -5.36
CA PRO A 28 -10.64 -3.46 -4.15
C PRO A 28 -9.27 -2.77 -4.14
N PHE A 29 -9.23 -1.56 -3.56
CA PHE A 29 -8.01 -0.77 -3.40
C PHE A 29 -7.60 -0.73 -1.92
N ALA A 30 -6.45 -1.33 -1.62
CA ALA A 30 -5.84 -1.32 -0.30
C ALA A 30 -4.72 -0.28 -0.25
N ASP A 31 -4.98 0.87 0.34
CA ASP A 31 -4.00 1.92 0.51
C ASP A 31 -3.34 1.91 1.90
N ASN A 32 -2.40 2.83 2.08
CA ASN A 32 -1.66 2.97 3.33
C ASN A 32 -2.55 3.20 4.55
N GLU A 33 -3.60 3.98 4.39
CA GLU A 33 -4.45 4.40 5.51
C GLU A 33 -5.24 3.20 6.02
N ILE A 34 -5.81 2.42 5.11
CA ILE A 34 -6.56 1.21 5.45
C ILE A 34 -5.65 0.20 6.16
N ILE A 35 -4.47 -0.07 5.60
CA ILE A 35 -3.53 -1.03 6.21
C ILE A 35 -3.02 -0.50 7.56
N GLN A 36 -2.74 0.80 7.67
CA GLN A 36 -2.37 1.41 8.95
C GLN A 36 -3.50 1.35 9.99
N MET A 37 -4.72 1.65 9.56
CA MET A 37 -5.88 1.57 10.43
C MET A 37 -6.08 0.15 10.92
N VAL A 38 -6.03 -0.84 10.03
CA VAL A 38 -6.16 -2.26 10.41
C VAL A 38 -5.04 -2.67 11.36
N ALA A 39 -3.79 -2.35 11.05
CA ALA A 39 -2.66 -2.69 11.91
C ALA A 39 -2.69 -1.97 13.26
N LYS A 40 -3.14 -0.71 13.29
CA LYS A 40 -3.31 0.07 14.52
C LYS A 40 -4.48 -0.43 15.35
N GLU A 41 -5.58 -0.75 14.70
CA GLU A 41 -6.83 -1.11 15.34
C GLU A 41 -6.90 -2.61 15.69
N ALA A 42 -6.03 -3.43 15.14
CA ALA A 42 -5.81 -4.77 15.64
C ALA A 42 -5.44 -4.81 17.13
N ASN A 43 -5.13 -3.64 17.69
CA ASN A 43 -4.92 -3.40 19.11
C ASN A 43 -6.18 -2.83 19.83
N VAL A 44 -7.34 -2.66 19.16
CA VAL A 44 -8.50 -1.95 19.73
C VAL A 44 -9.83 -2.61 19.39
N SER A 45 -10.64 -2.70 20.43
CA SER A 45 -12.09 -2.86 20.56
C SER A 45 -12.91 -3.44 19.38
N SER A 46 -13.79 -4.40 19.75
CA SER A 46 -14.90 -4.91 18.94
C SER A 46 -15.72 -3.83 18.21
N GLN A 47 -15.75 -2.63 18.72
CA GLN A 47 -16.49 -1.48 18.18
C GLN A 47 -15.95 -0.99 16.82
N TRP A 48 -14.65 -1.14 16.58
CA TRP A 48 -14.05 -0.76 15.31
C TRP A 48 -14.32 -1.80 14.20
N VAL A 49 -14.26 -3.09 14.54
CA VAL A 49 -14.68 -4.17 13.61
C VAL A 49 -16.14 -3.97 13.21
N GLU A 50 -17.02 -3.58 14.14
CA GLU A 50 -18.41 -3.25 13.86
C GLU A 50 -18.57 -1.99 12.99
N ASN A 51 -17.72 -0.98 13.15
CA ASN A 51 -17.76 0.22 12.32
C ASN A 51 -17.29 -0.06 10.89
N ILE A 52 -16.26 -0.88 10.70
CA ILE A 52 -15.87 -1.37 9.37
C ILE A 52 -17.02 -2.15 8.72
N GLU A 53 -17.70 -3.02 9.44
CA GLU A 53 -18.86 -3.76 8.91
C GLU A 53 -20.01 -2.83 8.51
N LYS A 54 -20.21 -1.72 9.23
CA LYS A 54 -21.28 -0.74 8.96
C LYS A 54 -20.92 0.22 7.81
N GLU A 55 -19.67 0.62 7.67
CA GLU A 55 -19.21 1.51 6.59
C GLU A 55 -18.91 0.76 5.29
N ALA A 56 -18.91 -0.54 5.33
CA ALA A 56 -18.37 -1.42 4.33
C ALA A 56 -19.38 -1.97 3.35
N GLY A 57 -19.70 -1.19 2.38
CA GLY A 57 -20.26 -1.68 1.11
C GLY A 57 -19.21 -2.23 0.14
N THR A 58 -17.95 -2.38 0.53
CA THR A 58 -16.85 -2.82 -0.33
C THR A 58 -16.33 -4.21 0.03
N ASN A 59 -15.88 -4.97 -0.99
CA ASN A 59 -15.29 -6.30 -0.79
C ASN A 59 -14.09 -6.26 0.18
N LEU A 60 -13.26 -5.22 0.10
CA LEU A 60 -12.10 -5.05 0.96
C LEU A 60 -12.46 -5.04 2.44
N SER A 61 -13.52 -4.36 2.81
CA SER A 61 -13.99 -4.30 4.18
C SER A 61 -14.47 -5.67 4.70
N ARG A 62 -15.11 -6.47 3.84
CA ARG A 62 -15.48 -7.85 4.17
C ARG A 62 -14.25 -8.74 4.36
N ILE A 63 -13.19 -8.51 3.58
CA ILE A 63 -11.91 -9.19 3.74
C ILE A 63 -11.29 -8.83 5.08
N LEU A 64 -11.21 -7.54 5.39
CA LEU A 64 -10.62 -7.04 6.63
C LEU A 64 -11.37 -7.54 7.87
N SER A 65 -12.71 -7.56 7.85
CA SER A 65 -13.51 -8.07 8.97
C SER A 65 -13.28 -9.56 9.25
N LYS A 66 -13.01 -10.37 8.21
CA LYS A 66 -12.67 -11.79 8.37
C LYS A 66 -11.28 -12.04 8.95
N MET A 67 -10.36 -11.06 8.82
CA MET A 67 -8.98 -11.20 9.26
C MET A 67 -8.81 -11.03 10.78
N VAL A 68 -9.69 -10.27 11.41
CA VAL A 68 -9.65 -10.01 12.85
C VAL A 68 -10.41 -11.11 13.58
N SER A 69 -9.75 -12.21 13.96
CA SER A 69 -10.39 -13.27 14.75
C SER A 69 -10.38 -12.92 16.23
N GLN A 70 -11.46 -13.32 16.97
CA GLN A 70 -11.60 -13.10 18.39
C GLN A 70 -10.40 -13.64 19.20
N LYS A 71 -9.91 -14.84 18.86
CA LYS A 71 -8.73 -15.46 19.51
C LYS A 71 -7.45 -14.62 19.40
N TRP A 72 -7.40 -13.79 18.41
CA TRP A 72 -6.29 -12.93 18.13
C TRP A 72 -6.41 -11.61 18.90
N ILE A 73 -7.59 -11.02 18.94
CA ILE A 73 -7.94 -9.89 19.80
C ILE A 73 -7.64 -10.23 21.28
N ASP A 74 -8.04 -11.40 21.74
CA ASP A 74 -7.83 -11.87 23.10
C ASP A 74 -6.33 -12.00 23.46
N ARG A 75 -5.48 -12.38 22.50
CA ARG A 75 -4.03 -12.49 22.69
C ARG A 75 -3.35 -11.12 22.81
N VAL A 76 -3.82 -10.14 22.03
CA VAL A 76 -3.32 -8.77 22.05
C VAL A 76 -3.78 -8.02 23.28
N LEU A 77 -5.03 -8.22 23.73
CA LEU A 77 -5.56 -7.62 24.95
C LEU A 77 -4.94 -8.18 26.23
N ALA A 78 -4.37 -9.40 26.17
CA ALA A 78 -3.62 -10.00 27.28
C ALA A 78 -2.25 -9.36 27.52
N ASP A 79 -1.73 -8.58 26.58
CA ASP A 79 -0.49 -7.81 26.76
C ASP A 79 -0.82 -6.42 27.28
N GLU A 80 -0.85 -6.29 28.62
CA GLU A 80 -1.30 -5.11 29.38
C GLU A 80 -0.52 -3.80 29.15
N ARG A 81 0.39 -3.74 28.18
CA ARG A 81 1.33 -2.62 28.05
C ARG A 81 0.97 -1.56 27.01
N GLY A 82 -0.12 -1.64 26.28
CA GLY A 82 -0.56 -0.55 25.39
C GLY A 82 0.49 -0.05 24.36
N TYR A 83 1.60 -0.76 24.21
CA TYR A 83 2.71 -0.47 23.33
C TYR A 83 2.76 -1.59 22.30
N ILE A 84 2.31 -1.31 21.08
CA ILE A 84 2.60 -2.23 19.97
C ILE A 84 4.11 -2.14 19.76
N ASP A 85 4.84 -3.18 20.12
CA ASP A 85 6.21 -3.37 19.71
C ASP A 85 6.24 -3.28 18.18
N GLU A 86 7.21 -2.55 17.65
CA GLU A 86 7.41 -2.36 16.22
C GLU A 86 7.45 -3.70 15.47
N LYS A 87 7.97 -4.74 16.09
CA LYS A 87 7.97 -6.11 15.56
C LYS A 87 6.57 -6.66 15.39
N ILE A 88 5.72 -6.50 16.39
CA ILE A 88 4.31 -6.92 16.35
C ILE A 88 3.58 -6.21 15.21
N TYR A 89 3.81 -4.89 15.04
CA TYR A 89 3.26 -4.14 13.90
C TYR A 89 3.68 -4.71 12.54
N LEU A 90 4.97 -5.06 12.39
CA LEU A 90 5.47 -5.63 11.13
C LEU A 90 4.91 -7.03 10.88
N ASP A 91 4.81 -7.87 11.92
CA ASP A 91 4.21 -9.21 11.81
C ASP A 91 2.75 -9.12 11.35
N TYR A 92 2.00 -8.13 11.86
CA TYR A 92 0.64 -7.87 11.40
C TYR A 92 0.58 -7.37 9.97
N LEU A 93 1.45 -6.46 9.62
CA LEU A 93 1.51 -5.93 8.26
C LEU A 93 1.74 -7.05 7.24
N VAL A 94 2.68 -7.95 7.55
CA VAL A 94 2.95 -9.13 6.72
C VAL A 94 1.72 -10.04 6.63
N LEU A 95 1.11 -10.37 7.77
CA LEU A 95 -0.07 -11.24 7.83
C LEU A 95 -1.25 -10.65 7.05
N ILE A 96 -1.52 -9.35 7.21
CA ILE A 96 -2.64 -8.65 6.56
C ILE A 96 -2.43 -8.62 5.04
N ILE A 97 -1.23 -8.24 4.60
CA ILE A 97 -0.92 -8.15 3.16
C ILE A 97 -1.00 -9.52 2.51
N ALA A 98 -0.42 -10.57 3.12
CA ALA A 98 -0.48 -11.92 2.60
C ALA A 98 -1.94 -12.39 2.46
N LYS A 99 -2.75 -12.17 3.48
CA LYS A 99 -4.15 -12.62 3.48
C LYS A 99 -5.03 -11.85 2.48
N ILE A 100 -4.82 -10.55 2.32
CA ILE A 100 -5.50 -9.76 1.28
C ILE A 100 -5.12 -10.30 -0.11
N ALA A 101 -3.86 -10.68 -0.31
CA ALA A 101 -3.37 -11.24 -1.56
C ALA A 101 -3.96 -12.64 -1.83
N ASP A 102 -4.08 -13.49 -0.82
CA ASP A 102 -4.69 -14.82 -0.95
C ASP A 102 -6.18 -14.77 -1.39
N GLU A 103 -6.89 -13.70 -1.06
CA GLU A 103 -8.27 -13.47 -1.57
C GLU A 103 -8.27 -13.05 -3.06
N GLY A 104 -7.12 -12.58 -3.60
CA GLY A 104 -6.94 -12.21 -4.99
C GLY A 104 -7.60 -10.90 -5.41
N ASP A 105 -7.46 -10.56 -6.69
CA ASP A 105 -8.14 -9.42 -7.35
C ASP A 105 -8.10 -8.12 -6.53
N VAL A 106 -6.90 -7.66 -6.18
CA VAL A 106 -6.69 -6.49 -5.33
C VAL A 106 -5.54 -5.60 -5.82
N VAL A 107 -5.66 -4.30 -5.60
CA VAL A 107 -4.57 -3.33 -5.78
C VAL A 107 -4.08 -2.88 -4.42
N ILE A 108 -2.81 -3.14 -4.10
CA ILE A 108 -2.16 -2.82 -2.82
C ILE A 108 -1.15 -1.69 -3.02
N LEU A 109 -1.26 -0.61 -2.24
CA LEU A 109 -0.39 0.54 -2.36
C LEU A 109 0.71 0.56 -1.29
N GLY A 110 1.95 0.18 -1.65
CA GLY A 110 3.15 0.29 -0.83
C GLY A 110 3.25 -0.71 0.33
N ARG A 111 3.75 -0.25 1.48
CA ARG A 111 3.94 -1.04 2.71
C ARG A 111 4.88 -2.25 2.58
N GLY A 112 5.75 -2.24 1.60
CA GLY A 112 6.64 -3.37 1.37
C GLY A 112 5.96 -4.58 0.77
N SER A 113 4.75 -4.42 0.21
CA SER A 113 3.99 -5.51 -0.40
C SER A 113 4.77 -6.25 -1.49
N GLN A 114 5.65 -5.57 -2.23
CA GLN A 114 6.55 -6.19 -3.21
C GLN A 114 7.54 -7.18 -2.59
N TYR A 115 7.90 -7.00 -1.32
CA TYR A 115 8.77 -7.94 -0.61
C TYR A 115 7.99 -9.06 0.06
N ILE A 116 6.84 -8.70 0.63
CA ILE A 116 5.97 -9.64 1.33
C ILE A 116 5.40 -10.67 0.36
N LEU A 117 5.07 -10.23 -0.86
CA LEU A 117 4.45 -11.04 -1.90
C LEU A 117 5.42 -11.44 -3.02
N ASN A 118 6.74 -11.38 -2.77
CA ASN A 118 7.75 -11.68 -3.79
C ASN A 118 7.55 -13.04 -4.47
N ASP A 119 7.16 -14.04 -3.69
CA ASP A 119 6.96 -15.42 -4.17
C ASP A 119 5.49 -15.76 -4.44
N HIS A 120 4.60 -14.77 -4.39
CA HIS A 120 3.17 -15.00 -4.64
C HIS A 120 2.92 -15.11 -6.15
N PRO A 121 2.34 -16.24 -6.64
CA PRO A 121 2.29 -16.59 -8.07
C PRO A 121 1.45 -15.65 -8.92
N ASP A 122 0.47 -14.98 -8.33
CA ASP A 122 -0.44 -14.06 -9.02
C ASP A 122 -0.13 -12.58 -8.74
N ALA A 123 1.02 -12.29 -8.09
CA ALA A 123 1.40 -10.92 -7.78
C ALA A 123 2.14 -10.24 -8.95
N TYR A 124 1.74 -9.01 -9.22
CA TYR A 124 2.37 -8.09 -10.17
C TYR A 124 2.91 -6.88 -9.42
N HIS A 125 4.22 -6.70 -9.42
CA HIS A 125 4.89 -5.62 -8.72
C HIS A 125 5.20 -4.47 -9.67
N ILE A 126 4.70 -3.28 -9.35
CA ILE A 126 4.86 -2.05 -10.12
C ILE A 126 5.64 -1.04 -9.30
N LEU A 127 6.63 -0.38 -9.89
CA LEU A 127 7.31 0.76 -9.29
C LEU A 127 7.03 2.03 -10.08
N LEU A 128 6.62 3.09 -9.41
CA LEU A 128 6.51 4.43 -10.00
C LEU A 128 7.68 5.30 -9.55
N ILE A 129 8.42 5.82 -10.51
CA ILE A 129 9.48 6.79 -10.30
C ILE A 129 9.14 8.10 -11.02
N ASP A 130 9.67 9.21 -10.48
CA ASP A 130 9.54 10.52 -11.12
C ASP A 130 10.70 11.44 -10.69
N LYS A 131 11.00 12.45 -11.50
CA LYS A 131 11.97 13.47 -11.11
C LYS A 131 11.52 14.19 -9.84
N LYS A 132 12.49 14.50 -8.98
CA LYS A 132 12.22 15.16 -7.70
C LYS A 132 11.50 16.50 -7.89
N GLU A 133 11.91 17.26 -8.88
CA GLU A 133 11.31 18.56 -9.23
C GLU A 133 9.83 18.38 -9.62
N SER A 134 9.49 17.36 -10.41
CA SER A 134 8.12 17.07 -10.80
C SER A 134 7.26 16.71 -9.60
N ARG A 135 7.81 15.91 -8.67
CA ARG A 135 7.13 15.49 -7.44
C ARG A 135 6.88 16.66 -6.49
N VAL A 136 7.85 17.59 -6.39
CA VAL A 136 7.70 18.83 -5.62
C VAL A 136 6.64 19.72 -6.25
N ASN A 137 6.69 19.96 -7.55
CA ASN A 137 5.69 20.75 -8.28
C ASN A 137 4.26 20.16 -8.16
N PHE A 138 4.15 18.83 -8.14
CA PHE A 138 2.87 18.18 -7.87
C PHE A 138 2.33 18.55 -6.48
N MET A 139 3.17 18.51 -5.45
CA MET A 139 2.78 18.86 -4.09
C MET A 139 2.41 20.34 -3.95
N GLU A 140 3.12 21.23 -4.63
CA GLU A 140 2.77 22.66 -4.66
C GLU A 140 1.38 22.89 -5.23
N LYS A 141 1.12 22.32 -6.40
CA LYS A 141 -0.15 22.53 -7.13
C LYS A 141 -1.37 21.88 -6.48
N HIS A 142 -1.21 20.66 -5.96
CA HIS A 142 -2.35 19.88 -5.44
C HIS A 142 -2.65 20.16 -3.96
N TYR A 143 -1.64 20.57 -3.18
CA TYR A 143 -1.79 20.81 -1.74
C TYR A 143 -1.57 22.27 -1.34
N ASN A 144 -1.41 23.16 -2.32
CA ASN A 144 -1.18 24.58 -2.11
C ASN A 144 -0.02 24.87 -1.13
N LEU A 145 1.07 24.14 -1.29
CA LEU A 145 2.27 24.28 -0.47
C LEU A 145 3.26 25.23 -1.14
N SER A 146 4.08 25.94 -0.35
CA SER A 146 5.27 26.60 -0.89
C SER A 146 6.31 25.55 -1.31
N GLU A 147 7.16 25.87 -2.30
CA GLU A 147 8.22 24.99 -2.79
C GLU A 147 9.06 24.40 -1.64
N LYS A 148 9.47 25.23 -0.69
CA LYS A 148 10.23 24.80 0.48
C LYS A 148 9.48 23.73 1.31
N LYS A 149 8.18 23.93 1.54
CA LYS A 149 7.35 22.95 2.29
C LYS A 149 7.14 21.69 1.47
N ALA A 150 6.86 21.81 0.18
CA ALA A 150 6.69 20.70 -0.73
C ALA A 150 7.94 19.80 -0.76
N LEU A 151 9.12 20.42 -0.89
CA LEU A 151 10.41 19.71 -0.84
C LEU A 151 10.64 19.00 0.51
N GLN A 152 10.28 19.66 1.62
CA GLN A 152 10.39 19.04 2.95
C GLN A 152 9.49 17.81 3.08
N VAL A 153 8.24 17.89 2.60
CA VAL A 153 7.29 16.77 2.62
C VAL A 153 7.78 15.61 1.77
N VAL A 154 8.23 15.88 0.54
CA VAL A 154 8.78 14.85 -0.36
C VAL A 154 9.95 14.13 0.30
N ASN A 155 10.93 14.88 0.84
CA ASN A 155 12.09 14.30 1.51
C ASN A 155 11.73 13.51 2.79
N PHE A 156 10.75 13.97 3.54
CA PHE A 156 10.29 13.31 4.76
C PHE A 156 9.63 11.96 4.44
N GLU A 157 8.72 11.97 3.48
CA GLU A 157 7.98 10.77 3.10
C GLU A 157 8.86 9.71 2.41
N ASP A 158 9.83 10.15 1.59
CA ASP A 158 10.79 9.21 1.00
C ASP A 158 11.65 8.56 2.09
N ARG A 159 12.16 9.32 3.07
CA ARG A 159 12.91 8.78 4.21
C ARG A 159 12.07 7.83 5.06
N ARG A 160 10.79 8.15 5.29
CA ARG A 160 9.87 7.30 6.04
C ARG A 160 9.69 5.92 5.36
N ARG A 161 9.61 5.89 4.03
CA ARG A 161 9.55 4.62 3.26
C ARG A 161 10.82 3.82 3.40
N VAL A 162 11.98 4.44 3.19
CA VAL A 162 13.27 3.78 3.38
C VAL A 162 13.38 3.19 4.80
N SER A 163 12.93 3.92 5.82
CA SER A 163 12.92 3.44 7.19
C SER A 163 12.05 2.19 7.38
N LEU A 164 10.83 2.18 6.81
CA LEU A 164 9.95 1.01 6.86
C LEU A 164 10.60 -0.21 6.19
N TYR A 165 11.20 -0.03 5.02
CA TYR A 165 11.84 -1.14 4.31
C TYR A 165 13.06 -1.70 5.03
N LYS A 166 13.86 -0.84 5.66
CA LYS A 166 14.97 -1.29 6.54
C LYS A 166 14.47 -2.16 7.68
N LYS A 167 13.34 -1.85 8.27
CA LYS A 167 12.71 -2.64 9.32
C LYS A 167 12.23 -4.01 8.83
N LEU A 168 11.83 -4.10 7.57
CA LEU A 168 11.54 -5.36 6.89
C LEU A 168 12.82 -6.11 6.44
N GLY A 169 14.01 -5.64 6.84
CA GLY A 169 15.28 -6.22 6.46
C GLY A 169 15.70 -5.97 5.01
N LYS A 170 15.09 -4.98 4.34
CA LYS A 170 15.30 -4.63 2.94
C LYS A 170 15.90 -3.23 2.81
N ILE A 171 16.86 -3.06 1.91
CA ILE A 171 17.63 -1.81 1.83
C ILE A 171 17.23 -0.99 0.62
N ASP A 172 17.08 -1.61 -0.54
CA ASP A 172 16.82 -0.90 -1.80
C ASP A 172 15.47 -1.32 -2.39
N TYR A 173 14.48 -0.43 -2.23
CA TYR A 173 13.15 -0.65 -2.81
C TYR A 173 13.04 -0.12 -4.25
N GLU A 174 14.06 0.57 -4.73
CA GLU A 174 14.10 1.10 -6.11
C GLU A 174 14.86 0.16 -7.07
N ASP A 175 15.38 -0.95 -6.57
CA ASP A 175 15.97 -1.99 -7.42
C ASP A 175 14.93 -2.50 -8.43
N PRO A 176 15.14 -2.26 -9.74
CA PRO A 176 14.17 -2.65 -10.77
C PRO A 176 13.96 -4.17 -10.85
N SER A 177 14.89 -4.99 -10.37
CA SER A 177 14.75 -6.45 -10.35
C SER A 177 13.61 -6.97 -9.45
N LEU A 178 13.10 -6.13 -8.55
CA LEU A 178 11.97 -6.43 -7.67
C LEU A 178 10.60 -6.26 -8.35
N TYR A 179 10.57 -5.73 -9.59
CA TYR A 179 9.33 -5.28 -10.20
C TYR A 179 9.13 -5.89 -11.59
N HIS A 180 7.89 -6.19 -11.88
CA HIS A 180 7.46 -6.60 -13.23
C HIS A 180 7.43 -5.41 -14.19
N LEU A 181 7.20 -4.20 -13.65
CA LEU A 181 7.12 -2.98 -14.45
C LEU A 181 7.60 -1.77 -13.64
N VAL A 182 8.52 -0.99 -14.21
CA VAL A 182 8.98 0.29 -13.66
C VAL A 182 8.52 1.41 -14.59
N LEU A 183 7.69 2.32 -14.05
CA LEU A 183 7.08 3.40 -14.81
C LEU A 183 7.67 4.75 -14.41
N ASN A 184 8.31 5.42 -15.36
CA ASN A 184 8.82 6.77 -15.17
C ASN A 184 7.74 7.81 -15.49
N MET A 185 7.06 8.29 -14.45
CA MET A 185 5.93 9.22 -14.57
C MET A 185 6.31 10.61 -15.09
N ASN A 186 7.64 10.91 -15.19
CA ASN A 186 8.10 12.09 -15.91
C ASN A 186 8.15 11.90 -17.44
N ARG A 187 7.99 10.67 -17.91
CA ARG A 187 8.12 10.31 -19.32
C ARG A 187 6.82 9.83 -19.95
N ILE A 188 5.90 9.34 -19.14
CA ILE A 188 4.60 8.85 -19.58
C ILE A 188 3.51 9.53 -18.76
N ASP A 189 2.33 9.67 -19.36
CA ASP A 189 1.15 10.18 -18.66
C ASP A 189 0.40 9.08 -17.90
N MET A 190 -0.57 9.50 -17.11
CA MET A 190 -1.34 8.62 -16.24
C MET A 190 -2.16 7.59 -17.01
N ASP A 191 -2.70 7.95 -18.17
CA ASP A 191 -3.55 7.06 -18.96
C ASP A 191 -2.73 5.99 -19.68
N THR A 192 -1.53 6.33 -20.14
CA THR A 192 -0.55 5.37 -20.66
C THR A 192 -0.10 4.41 -19.54
N ALA A 193 0.19 4.92 -18.34
CA ALA A 193 0.54 4.08 -17.20
C ALA A 193 -0.59 3.09 -16.85
N LEU A 194 -1.83 3.58 -16.79
CA LEU A 194 -3.01 2.75 -16.55
C LEU A 194 -3.13 1.64 -17.60
N LYS A 195 -3.01 2.00 -18.87
CA LYS A 195 -3.11 1.05 -19.98
C LYS A 195 -2.06 -0.07 -19.87
N LEU A 196 -0.80 0.29 -19.67
CA LEU A 196 0.31 -0.67 -19.57
C LEU A 196 0.11 -1.67 -18.43
N VAL A 197 -0.30 -1.19 -17.25
CA VAL A 197 -0.55 -2.07 -16.09
C VAL A 197 -1.73 -2.99 -16.35
N CYS A 198 -2.85 -2.46 -16.83
CA CYS A 198 -4.04 -3.29 -17.11
C CYS A 198 -3.76 -4.34 -18.18
N GLU A 199 -3.08 -3.99 -19.29
CA GLU A 199 -2.72 -4.94 -20.34
C GLU A 199 -1.82 -6.06 -19.79
N MET A 200 -0.78 -5.73 -19.01
CA MET A 200 0.11 -6.73 -18.41
C MET A 200 -0.65 -7.74 -17.55
N VAL A 201 -1.65 -7.28 -16.79
CA VAL A 201 -2.41 -8.12 -15.83
C VAL A 201 -3.48 -8.96 -16.53
N THR A 202 -4.04 -8.47 -17.64
CA THR A 202 -5.16 -9.13 -18.33
C THR A 202 -4.73 -10.06 -19.46
N GLN A 203 -3.47 -10.06 -19.87
CA GLN A 203 -2.94 -10.89 -20.98
C GLN A 203 -2.52 -12.32 -20.57
N LYS A 204 -2.93 -12.79 -19.38
CA LYS A 204 -2.72 -14.21 -18.98
C LYS A 204 -3.80 -15.13 -19.50
#